data_6dad1a95c7b4e4ceb3dbdaccacdd0f59
#
_entry.id   6dad1a95c7b4e4ceb3dbdaccacdd0f59
#
_cell.length_a   1.000
_cell.length_b   1.000
_cell.length_c   1.000
_cell.angle_alpha   90.00
_cell.angle_beta   90.00
_cell.angle_gamma   90.00
#
_symmetry.space_group_name_H-M   'P 1'
#
loop_
_entity.id
_entity.type
_entity.pdbx_description
1 polymer ?
#
loop_
_entity_poly.entity_id
_entity_poly.type
_entity_poly.pdbx_seq_one_letter_code
_entity_poly.pdbx_strand_id
1 'polypeptide(L)'
;FAKDDAVLILRFGLPTALQSCMITLGGMTVQGIVNSFGSVTMAAYTAVQRIDSLTIQVIVAVSNALAIYTGQNMGHRDLDRVRLGLRATLKALCASCLVLAVAVFAARRWLLSIFLDPATDAASIAQGADFLSVMVFAYIIAAVMNSYLNVLRGAGDVNVSLIAGLFEMGARLLFPGLLA
;
A
#
# COMPACT_ATOMS: atom_id res chain seq x y z
N PHE A 1 -19.85 28.27 -5.48
CA PHE A 1 -18.65 27.72 -4.83
C PHE A 1 -18.26 28.70 -3.73
N ALA A 2 -18.42 28.32 -2.46
CA ALA A 2 -17.92 29.12 -1.36
C ALA A 2 -16.38 29.05 -1.38
N LYS A 3 -15.71 30.22 -1.30
CA LYS A 3 -14.23 30.29 -1.31
C LYS A 3 -13.64 29.50 -0.17
N ASP A 4 -14.33 29.46 0.98
CA ASP A 4 -13.90 28.75 2.17
C ASP A 4 -13.87 27.22 1.97
N ASP A 5 -14.85 26.66 1.26
CA ASP A 5 -14.87 25.23 0.91
C ASP A 5 -13.73 24.88 -0.04
N ALA A 6 -13.42 25.72 -1.01
CA ALA A 6 -12.32 25.51 -1.94
C ALA A 6 -10.96 25.52 -1.21
N VAL A 7 -10.76 26.45 -0.29
CA VAL A 7 -9.54 26.53 0.54
C VAL A 7 -9.41 25.29 1.41
N LEU A 8 -10.53 24.81 2.00
CA LEU A 8 -10.54 23.61 2.81
C LEU A 8 -10.15 22.36 1.98
N ILE A 9 -10.74 22.22 0.79
CA ILE A 9 -10.40 21.10 -0.13
C ILE A 9 -8.93 21.13 -0.51
N LEU A 10 -8.37 22.29 -0.84
CA LEU A 10 -6.95 22.42 -1.19
C LEU A 10 -6.05 22.13 0.02
N ARG A 11 -6.41 22.57 1.21
CA ARG A 11 -5.65 22.32 2.43
C ARG A 11 -5.50 20.83 2.75
N PHE A 12 -6.51 20.01 2.46
CA PHE A 12 -6.47 18.56 2.67
C PHE A 12 -5.99 17.81 1.43
N GLY A 13 -6.38 18.27 0.25
CA GLY A 13 -6.06 17.60 -1.02
C GLY A 13 -4.60 17.72 -1.42
N LEU A 14 -3.99 18.91 -1.26
CA LEU A 14 -2.62 19.15 -1.68
C LEU A 14 -1.59 18.27 -0.94
N PRO A 15 -1.62 18.15 0.41
CA PRO A 15 -0.74 17.24 1.13
C PRO A 15 -0.90 15.77 0.70
N THR A 16 -2.14 15.34 0.48
CA THR A 16 -2.42 13.95 0.05
C THR A 16 -1.93 13.70 -1.38
N ALA A 17 -2.08 14.66 -2.28
CA ALA A 17 -1.56 14.59 -3.64
C ALA A 17 -0.02 14.54 -3.65
N LEU A 18 0.64 15.39 -2.86
CA LEU A 18 2.09 15.37 -2.72
C LEU A 18 2.59 14.03 -2.18
N GLN A 19 1.94 13.46 -1.17
CA GLN A 19 2.25 12.11 -0.67
C GLN A 19 2.16 11.07 -1.79
N SER A 20 1.10 11.08 -2.59
CA SER A 20 0.93 10.14 -3.70
C SER A 20 2.03 10.30 -4.76
N CYS A 21 2.43 11.53 -5.08
CA CYS A 21 3.56 11.80 -5.98
C CYS A 21 4.87 11.22 -5.43
N MET A 22 5.15 11.40 -4.14
CA MET A 22 6.36 10.87 -3.49
C MET A 22 6.40 9.34 -3.54
N ILE A 23 5.29 8.66 -3.26
CA ILE A 23 5.19 7.20 -3.34
C ILE A 23 5.45 6.72 -4.77
N THR A 24 4.87 7.40 -5.76
CA THR A 24 5.05 7.07 -7.18
C THR A 24 6.50 7.27 -7.63
N LEU A 25 7.13 8.39 -7.27
CA LEU A 25 8.53 8.65 -7.59
C LEU A 25 9.46 7.62 -6.95
N GLY A 26 9.21 7.26 -5.67
CA GLY A 26 9.93 6.18 -5.00
C GLY A 26 9.77 4.84 -5.71
N GLY A 27 8.57 4.53 -6.20
CA GLY A 27 8.30 3.33 -6.99
C GLY A 27 9.05 3.31 -8.32
N MET A 28 9.11 4.44 -9.04
CA MET A 28 9.88 4.58 -10.29
C MET A 28 11.38 4.36 -10.05
N THR A 29 11.92 4.83 -8.94
CA THR A 29 13.35 4.62 -8.60
C THR A 29 13.62 3.13 -8.36
N VAL A 30 12.78 2.46 -7.58
CA VAL A 30 12.91 1.00 -7.38
C VAL A 30 12.81 0.26 -8.70
N GLN A 31 11.87 0.62 -9.58
CA GLN A 31 11.73 0.04 -10.91
C GLN A 31 13.01 0.23 -11.76
N GLY A 32 13.62 1.41 -11.70
CA GLY A 32 14.88 1.70 -12.38
C GLY A 32 16.02 0.78 -11.91
N ILE A 33 16.13 0.55 -10.60
CA ILE A 33 17.12 -0.37 -10.02
C ILE A 33 16.83 -1.81 -10.42
N VAL A 34 15.56 -2.25 -10.36
CA VAL A 34 15.17 -3.61 -10.78
C VAL A 34 15.52 -3.86 -12.25
N ASN A 35 15.40 -2.85 -13.12
CA ASN A 35 15.76 -2.97 -14.52
C ASN A 35 17.26 -3.28 -14.73
N SER A 36 18.15 -2.86 -13.81
CA SER A 36 19.58 -3.14 -13.90
C SER A 36 19.93 -4.62 -13.63
N PHE A 37 19.03 -5.39 -12.98
CA PHE A 37 19.24 -6.81 -12.68
C PHE A 37 18.86 -7.75 -13.82
N GLY A 38 18.47 -7.20 -14.97
CA GLY A 38 18.20 -7.97 -16.19
C GLY A 38 16.72 -8.37 -16.40
N SER A 39 16.45 -8.95 -17.55
CA SER A 39 15.10 -9.22 -18.03
C SER A 39 14.30 -10.21 -17.17
N VAL A 40 14.98 -11.23 -16.64
CA VAL A 40 14.35 -12.26 -15.77
C VAL A 40 13.78 -11.62 -14.50
N THR A 41 14.61 -10.82 -13.82
CA THR A 41 14.20 -10.11 -12.59
C THR A 41 13.11 -9.07 -12.87
N MET A 42 13.21 -8.35 -13.98
CA MET A 42 12.22 -7.36 -14.39
C MET A 42 10.86 -8.02 -14.69
N ALA A 43 10.84 -9.15 -15.38
CA ALA A 43 9.61 -9.91 -15.67
C ALA A 43 8.98 -10.42 -14.38
N ALA A 44 9.78 -11.02 -13.49
CA ALA A 44 9.35 -11.50 -12.17
C ALA A 44 8.74 -10.36 -11.33
N TYR A 45 9.45 -9.25 -11.21
CA TYR A 45 9.01 -8.07 -10.43
C TYR A 45 7.71 -7.48 -10.99
N THR A 46 7.59 -7.35 -12.31
CA THR A 46 6.39 -6.79 -12.95
C THR A 46 5.16 -7.69 -12.70
N ALA A 47 5.31 -9.00 -12.81
CA ALA A 47 4.24 -9.95 -12.52
C ALA A 47 3.82 -9.91 -11.04
N VAL A 48 4.79 -9.86 -10.12
CA VAL A 48 4.56 -9.71 -8.68
C VAL A 48 3.81 -8.41 -8.38
N GLN A 49 4.21 -7.29 -8.94
CA GLN A 49 3.56 -6.00 -8.74
C GLN A 49 2.08 -5.99 -9.19
N ARG A 50 1.73 -6.73 -10.23
CA ARG A 50 0.33 -6.88 -10.66
C ARG A 50 -0.51 -7.63 -9.61
N ILE A 51 0.04 -8.71 -9.04
CA ILE A 51 -0.62 -9.49 -7.97
C ILE A 51 -0.73 -8.64 -6.70
N ASP A 52 0.35 -7.97 -6.31
CA ASP A 52 0.42 -7.12 -5.14
C ASP A 52 -0.58 -5.97 -5.20
N SER A 53 -0.70 -5.30 -6.35
CA SER A 53 -1.62 -4.18 -6.54
C SER A 53 -3.08 -4.55 -6.26
N LEU A 54 -3.50 -5.77 -6.60
CA LEU A 54 -4.85 -6.26 -6.31
C LEU A 54 -5.07 -6.45 -4.80
N THR A 55 -4.06 -6.98 -4.11
CA THR A 55 -4.11 -7.21 -2.65
C THR A 55 -4.13 -5.88 -1.88
N ILE A 56 -3.22 -4.98 -2.23
CA ILE A 56 -3.12 -3.66 -1.60
C ILE A 56 -4.39 -2.83 -1.82
N GLN A 57 -5.06 -2.96 -2.96
CA GLN A 57 -6.28 -2.21 -3.26
C GLN A 57 -7.41 -2.54 -2.27
N VAL A 58 -7.50 -3.79 -1.80
CA VAL A 58 -8.46 -4.17 -0.77
C VAL A 58 -8.16 -3.44 0.55
N ILE A 59 -6.89 -3.42 0.96
CA ILE A 59 -6.45 -2.73 2.18
C ILE A 59 -6.76 -1.23 2.09
N VAL A 60 -6.43 -0.61 0.97
CA VAL A 60 -6.65 0.83 0.73
C VAL A 60 -8.13 1.17 0.75
N ALA A 61 -8.98 0.37 0.10
CA ALA A 61 -10.42 0.62 0.03
C ALA A 61 -11.07 0.61 1.44
N VAL A 62 -10.77 -0.41 2.24
CA VAL A 62 -11.30 -0.51 3.61
C VAL A 62 -10.75 0.59 4.51
N SER A 63 -9.46 0.91 4.38
CA SER A 63 -8.83 1.99 5.16
C SER A 63 -9.39 3.37 4.80
N ASN A 64 -9.73 3.62 3.53
CA ASN A 64 -10.40 4.86 3.10
C ASN A 64 -11.82 4.97 3.69
N ALA A 65 -12.57 3.87 3.76
CA ALA A 65 -13.86 3.86 4.43
C ALA A 65 -13.73 4.24 5.93
N LEU A 66 -12.66 3.77 6.59
CA LEU A 66 -12.35 4.14 7.96
C LEU A 66 -12.06 5.63 8.12
N ALA A 67 -11.40 6.28 7.14
CA ALA A 67 -11.18 7.74 7.17
C ALA A 67 -12.50 8.51 7.15
N ILE A 68 -13.44 8.12 6.29
CA ILE A 68 -14.77 8.73 6.20
C ILE A 68 -15.55 8.52 7.50
N TYR A 69 -15.55 7.28 8.02
CA TYR A 69 -16.18 6.95 9.29
C TYR A 69 -15.61 7.79 10.44
N THR A 70 -14.28 7.94 10.49
CA THR A 70 -13.59 8.75 11.50
C THR A 70 -14.00 10.21 11.39
N GLY A 71 -14.00 10.79 10.18
CA GLY A 71 -14.41 12.20 9.98
C GLY A 71 -15.83 12.48 10.46
N GLN A 72 -16.78 11.58 10.17
CA GLN A 72 -18.16 11.70 10.62
C GLN A 72 -18.29 11.68 12.15
N ASN A 73 -17.60 10.74 12.82
CA ASN A 73 -17.69 10.61 14.28
C ASN A 73 -16.87 11.70 15.01
N MET A 74 -15.79 12.21 14.41
CA MET A 74 -15.07 13.38 14.92
C MET A 74 -15.95 14.64 14.88
N GLY A 75 -16.75 14.81 13.83
CA GLY A 75 -17.75 15.90 13.76
C GLY A 75 -18.78 15.83 14.89
N HIS A 76 -19.15 14.63 15.33
CA HIS A 76 -20.03 14.41 16.49
C HIS A 76 -19.29 14.39 17.84
N ARG A 77 -17.97 14.56 17.86
CA ARG A 77 -17.10 14.47 19.03
C ARG A 77 -17.16 13.11 19.77
N ASP A 78 -17.49 12.04 19.05
CA ASP A 78 -17.60 10.69 19.59
C ASP A 78 -16.30 9.89 19.35
N LEU A 79 -15.32 10.12 20.20
CA LEU A 79 -14.01 9.47 20.14
C LEU A 79 -14.08 7.95 20.43
N ASP A 80 -15.08 7.53 21.22
CA ASP A 80 -15.21 6.10 21.53
C ASP A 80 -15.67 5.31 20.32
N ARG A 81 -16.56 5.89 19.51
CA ARG A 81 -16.90 5.32 18.20
C ARG A 81 -15.72 5.26 17.26
N VAL A 82 -14.89 6.30 17.20
CA VAL A 82 -13.67 6.28 16.37
C VAL A 82 -12.75 5.12 16.79
N ARG A 83 -12.51 4.94 18.09
CA ARG A 83 -11.69 3.84 18.62
C ARG A 83 -12.29 2.47 18.29
N LEU A 84 -13.60 2.35 18.40
CA LEU A 84 -14.32 1.12 18.12
C LEU A 84 -14.23 0.78 16.63
N GLY A 85 -14.42 1.76 15.74
CA GLY A 85 -14.25 1.62 14.30
C GLY A 85 -12.83 1.21 13.92
N LEU A 86 -11.80 1.85 14.49
CA LEU A 86 -10.41 1.47 14.26
C LEU A 86 -10.15 0.01 14.67
N ARG A 87 -10.57 -0.40 15.87
CA ARG A 87 -10.39 -1.79 16.35
C ARG A 87 -11.12 -2.80 15.47
N ALA A 88 -12.34 -2.50 15.04
CA ALA A 88 -13.12 -3.36 14.15
C ALA A 88 -12.43 -3.48 12.78
N THR A 89 -12.00 -2.38 12.20
CA THR A 89 -11.27 -2.34 10.92
C THR A 89 -9.95 -3.10 10.99
N LEU A 90 -9.16 -2.90 12.06
CA LEU A 90 -7.90 -3.64 12.25
C LEU A 90 -8.14 -5.14 12.30
N LYS A 91 -9.12 -5.61 13.09
CA LYS A 91 -9.47 -7.04 13.16
C LYS A 91 -9.88 -7.59 11.79
N ALA A 92 -10.77 -6.88 11.10
CA ALA A 92 -11.25 -7.29 9.78
C ALA A 92 -10.13 -7.32 8.74
N LEU A 93 -9.30 -6.26 8.68
CA LEU A 93 -8.17 -6.20 7.74
C LEU A 93 -7.10 -7.23 8.07
N CYS A 94 -6.72 -7.41 9.34
CA CYS A 94 -5.73 -8.43 9.71
C CYS A 94 -6.22 -9.83 9.35
N ALA A 95 -7.50 -10.14 9.59
CA ALA A 95 -8.09 -11.42 9.20
C ALA A 95 -8.11 -11.59 7.67
N SER A 96 -8.54 -10.56 6.94
CA SER A 96 -8.55 -10.58 5.46
C SER A 96 -7.14 -10.70 4.89
N CYS A 97 -6.16 -9.95 5.42
CA CYS A 97 -4.77 -10.03 4.99
C CYS A 97 -4.16 -11.40 5.28
N LEU A 98 -4.50 -12.04 6.40
CA LEU A 98 -4.03 -13.39 6.70
C LEU A 98 -4.58 -14.40 5.68
N VAL A 99 -5.88 -14.33 5.36
CA VAL A 99 -6.50 -15.19 4.35
C VAL A 99 -5.86 -14.96 2.98
N LEU A 100 -5.70 -13.69 2.57
CA LEU A 100 -5.05 -13.34 1.31
C LEU A 100 -3.58 -13.76 1.27
N ALA A 101 -2.84 -13.58 2.37
CA ALA A 101 -1.46 -14.02 2.48
C ALA A 101 -1.31 -15.53 2.29
N VAL A 102 -2.15 -16.32 2.95
CA VAL A 102 -2.18 -17.78 2.78
C VAL A 102 -2.55 -18.18 1.36
N ALA A 103 -3.59 -17.54 0.78
CA ALA A 103 -4.03 -17.82 -0.59
C ALA A 103 -2.94 -17.47 -1.61
N VAL A 104 -2.33 -16.29 -1.52
CA VAL A 104 -1.24 -15.86 -2.40
C VAL A 104 -0.02 -16.74 -2.22
N PHE A 105 0.37 -17.06 -0.99
CA PHE A 105 1.50 -17.95 -0.72
C PHE A 105 1.30 -19.36 -1.30
N ALA A 106 0.12 -19.95 -1.10
CA ALA A 106 -0.21 -21.27 -1.61
C ALA A 106 -0.29 -21.31 -3.15
N ALA A 107 -0.87 -20.28 -3.75
CA ALA A 107 -1.10 -20.20 -5.20
C ALA A 107 -0.01 -19.42 -5.96
N ARG A 108 1.09 -18.99 -5.33
CA ARG A 108 2.05 -18.05 -5.89
C ARG A 108 2.59 -18.42 -7.29
N ARG A 109 2.92 -19.67 -7.52
CA ARG A 109 3.41 -20.13 -8.82
C ARG A 109 2.31 -20.10 -9.89
N TRP A 110 1.10 -20.53 -9.52
CA TRP A 110 -0.05 -20.49 -10.42
C TRP A 110 -0.46 -19.05 -10.74
N LEU A 111 -0.47 -18.14 -9.76
CA LEU A 111 -0.76 -16.73 -9.99
C LEU A 111 0.25 -16.09 -10.94
N LEU A 112 1.52 -16.42 -10.82
CA LEU A 112 2.57 -15.92 -11.71
C LEU A 112 2.44 -16.49 -13.13
N SER A 113 2.02 -17.75 -13.28
CA SER A 113 1.81 -18.36 -14.60
C SER A 113 0.62 -17.76 -15.38
N ILE A 114 -0.21 -16.93 -14.75
CA ILE A 114 -1.23 -16.13 -15.45
C ILE A 114 -0.57 -15.00 -16.29
N PHE A 115 0.58 -14.50 -15.83
CA PHE A 115 1.27 -13.36 -16.44
C PHE A 115 2.56 -13.72 -17.17
N LEU A 116 3.12 -14.89 -16.89
CA LEU A 116 4.39 -15.40 -17.42
C LEU A 116 4.16 -16.80 -18.00
N ASP A 117 4.80 -17.09 -19.13
CA ASP A 117 4.71 -18.42 -19.75
C ASP A 117 5.60 -19.42 -19.00
N PRO A 118 5.03 -20.50 -18.43
CA PRO A 118 5.83 -21.52 -17.71
C PRO A 118 6.90 -22.20 -18.57
N ALA A 119 6.75 -22.23 -19.89
CA ALA A 119 7.71 -22.88 -20.79
C ALA A 119 8.95 -22.01 -21.04
N THR A 120 8.79 -20.68 -21.11
CA THR A 120 9.88 -19.74 -21.43
C THR A 120 10.41 -18.99 -20.22
N ASP A 121 9.55 -18.70 -19.22
CA ASP A 121 9.84 -17.82 -18.09
C ASP A 121 9.96 -18.55 -16.75
N ALA A 122 10.32 -19.84 -16.75
CA ALA A 122 10.41 -20.64 -15.54
C ALA A 122 11.31 -20.02 -14.45
N ALA A 123 12.43 -19.38 -14.84
CA ALA A 123 13.32 -18.67 -13.93
C ALA A 123 12.66 -17.44 -13.30
N SER A 124 11.91 -16.65 -14.10
CA SER A 124 11.15 -15.48 -13.61
C SER A 124 10.03 -15.90 -12.66
N ILE A 125 9.35 -17.02 -12.93
CA ILE A 125 8.31 -17.57 -12.05
C ILE A 125 8.91 -18.03 -10.71
N ALA A 126 10.06 -18.70 -10.73
CA ALA A 126 10.73 -19.12 -9.50
C ALA A 126 11.11 -17.89 -8.63
N GLN A 127 11.79 -16.90 -9.23
CA GLN A 127 12.20 -15.68 -8.55
C GLN A 127 10.99 -14.86 -8.06
N GLY A 128 9.93 -14.75 -8.87
CA GLY A 128 8.69 -14.08 -8.47
C GLY A 128 7.97 -14.78 -7.32
N ALA A 129 8.01 -16.11 -7.26
CA ALA A 129 7.45 -16.87 -6.15
C ALA A 129 8.20 -16.61 -4.84
N ASP A 130 9.51 -16.43 -4.89
CA ASP A 130 10.33 -16.04 -3.71
C ASP A 130 9.99 -14.60 -3.26
N PHE A 131 9.85 -13.66 -4.21
CA PHE A 131 9.40 -12.29 -3.89
C PHE A 131 8.03 -12.28 -3.21
N LEU A 132 7.03 -12.99 -3.77
CA LEU A 132 5.70 -13.10 -3.16
C LEU A 132 5.77 -13.71 -1.76
N SER A 133 6.63 -14.70 -1.53
CA SER A 133 6.79 -15.34 -0.21
C SER A 133 7.25 -14.37 0.88
N VAL A 134 8.04 -13.38 0.51
CA VAL A 134 8.46 -12.30 1.45
C VAL A 134 7.36 -11.25 1.59
N MET A 135 6.72 -10.85 0.48
CA MET A 135 5.74 -9.78 0.47
C MET A 135 4.47 -10.07 1.28
N VAL A 136 4.06 -11.34 1.37
CA VAL A 136 2.85 -11.71 2.14
C VAL A 136 2.92 -11.30 3.61
N PHE A 137 4.12 -11.27 4.21
CA PHE A 137 4.31 -10.80 5.58
C PHE A 137 4.12 -9.27 5.71
N ALA A 138 4.40 -8.52 4.65
CA ALA A 138 4.25 -7.08 4.64
C ALA A 138 2.77 -6.64 4.60
N TYR A 139 1.83 -7.47 4.16
CA TYR A 139 0.41 -7.10 4.07
C TYR A 139 -0.22 -6.74 5.41
N ILE A 140 0.13 -7.46 6.49
CA ILE A 140 -0.39 -7.16 7.83
C ILE A 140 0.18 -5.81 8.30
N ILE A 141 1.46 -5.55 8.07
CA ILE A 141 2.10 -4.29 8.44
C ILE A 141 1.46 -3.14 7.64
N ALA A 142 1.24 -3.33 6.34
CA ALA A 142 0.58 -2.35 5.47
C ALA A 142 -0.86 -2.07 5.93
N ALA A 143 -1.62 -3.10 6.33
CA ALA A 143 -2.98 -2.94 6.83
C ALA A 143 -3.03 -2.10 8.10
N VAL A 144 -2.14 -2.37 9.06
CA VAL A 144 -2.03 -1.60 10.31
C VAL A 144 -1.64 -0.15 10.01
N MET A 145 -0.58 0.05 9.23
CA MET A 145 -0.10 1.38 8.87
C MET A 145 -1.18 2.21 8.15
N ASN A 146 -1.83 1.64 7.13
CA ASN A 146 -2.89 2.32 6.39
C ASN A 146 -4.10 2.66 7.27
N SER A 147 -4.48 1.78 8.20
CA SER A 147 -5.59 2.04 9.13
C SER A 147 -5.31 3.25 10.02
N TYR A 148 -4.12 3.33 10.63
CA TYR A 148 -3.75 4.48 11.47
C TYR A 148 -3.62 5.77 10.67
N LEU A 149 -2.97 5.74 9.50
CA LEU A 149 -2.86 6.92 8.63
C LEU A 149 -4.24 7.45 8.21
N ASN A 150 -5.18 6.57 7.91
CA ASN A 150 -6.52 6.97 7.50
C ASN A 150 -7.38 7.48 8.67
N VAL A 151 -7.19 6.98 9.89
CA VAL A 151 -7.83 7.58 11.09
C VAL A 151 -7.30 8.99 11.31
N LEU A 152 -5.98 9.22 11.25
CA LEU A 152 -5.39 10.55 11.44
C LEU A 152 -5.86 11.52 10.34
N ARG A 153 -5.90 11.05 9.10
CA ARG A 153 -6.44 11.82 7.97
C ARG A 153 -7.91 12.16 8.17
N GLY A 154 -8.73 11.20 8.61
CA GLY A 154 -10.15 11.41 8.92
C GLY A 154 -10.36 12.33 10.13
N ALA A 155 -9.43 12.37 11.08
CA ALA A 155 -9.42 13.31 12.20
C ALA A 155 -8.98 14.74 11.82
N GLY A 156 -8.54 14.93 10.56
CA GLY A 156 -8.12 16.25 10.04
C GLY A 156 -6.61 16.50 10.11
N ASP A 157 -5.81 15.55 10.58
CA ASP A 157 -4.36 15.66 10.60
C ASP A 157 -3.75 15.05 9.34
N VAL A 158 -3.66 15.86 8.29
CA VAL A 158 -3.06 15.45 7.00
C VAL A 158 -1.55 15.59 6.97
N ASN A 159 -0.94 16.30 7.92
CA ASN A 159 0.52 16.49 7.97
C ASN A 159 1.24 15.17 8.25
N VAL A 160 0.64 14.30 9.06
CA VAL A 160 1.17 12.96 9.32
C VAL A 160 1.26 12.14 8.03
N SER A 161 0.30 12.29 7.11
CA SER A 161 0.35 11.62 5.80
C SER A 161 1.54 12.09 4.96
N LEU A 162 1.86 13.39 4.97
CA LEU A 162 3.05 13.92 4.28
C LEU A 162 4.34 13.37 4.87
N ILE A 163 4.46 13.39 6.19
CA ILE A 163 5.63 12.87 6.89
C ILE A 163 5.83 11.39 6.57
N ALA A 164 4.75 10.59 6.62
CA ALA A 164 4.79 9.19 6.26
C ALA A 164 5.25 8.98 4.80
N GLY A 165 4.74 9.79 3.85
CA GLY A 165 5.16 9.75 2.45
C GLY A 165 6.64 10.09 2.26
N LEU A 166 7.16 11.08 2.99
CA LEU A 166 8.59 11.44 2.98
C LEU A 166 9.47 10.29 3.50
N PHE A 167 9.07 9.66 4.61
CA PHE A 167 9.78 8.50 5.14
C PHE A 167 9.75 7.31 4.18
N GLU A 168 8.60 7.03 3.55
CA GLU A 168 8.47 5.96 2.58
C GLU A 168 9.32 6.21 1.34
N MET A 169 9.30 7.44 0.80
CA MET A 169 10.15 7.83 -0.33
C MET A 169 11.63 7.71 0.06
N GLY A 170 12.02 8.23 1.23
CA GLY A 170 13.40 8.14 1.73
C GLY A 170 13.87 6.69 1.84
N ALA A 171 13.04 5.80 2.39
CA ALA A 171 13.34 4.38 2.49
C ALA A 171 13.52 3.74 1.09
N ARG A 172 12.63 4.04 0.13
CA ARG A 172 12.70 3.53 -1.25
C ARG A 172 13.91 4.04 -2.03
N LEU A 173 14.46 5.20 -1.67
CA LEU A 173 15.68 5.76 -2.28
C LEU A 173 16.94 5.17 -1.64
N LEU A 174 16.97 5.04 -0.32
CA LEU A 174 18.16 4.65 0.42
C LEU A 174 18.42 3.15 0.41
N PHE A 175 17.39 2.33 0.72
CA PHE A 175 17.60 0.89 0.88
C PHE A 175 18.04 0.18 -0.40
N PRO A 176 17.45 0.40 -1.58
CA PRO A 176 17.90 -0.26 -2.79
C PRO A 176 19.28 0.22 -3.24
N GLY A 177 19.60 1.52 -3.00
CA GLY A 177 20.94 2.07 -3.31
C GLY A 177 22.06 1.55 -2.41
N LEU A 178 21.74 1.03 -1.21
CA LEU A 178 22.71 0.40 -0.31
C LEU A 178 22.91 -1.09 -0.60
N LEU A 179 21.97 -1.72 -1.32
CA LEU A 179 21.97 -3.16 -1.64
C LEU A 179 22.42 -3.47 -3.08
N ALA A 180 22.52 -2.44 -3.94
CA ALA A 180 23.02 -2.52 -5.31
C ALA A 180 24.52 -2.25 -5.38
#